data_8c8c0726e41e862a2b15f42644bbfe0c
#
_entry.id   8c8c0726e41e862a2b15f42644bbfe0c
#
_cell.length_a   1.000
_cell.length_b   1.000
_cell.length_c   1.000
_cell.angle_alpha   90.00
_cell.angle_beta   90.00
_cell.angle_gamma   90.00
#
_symmetry.space_group_name_H-M   'P 1'
#
loop_
_entity.id
_entity.type
_entity.pdbx_description
1 polymer ?
#
loop_
_entity_poly.entity_id
_entity_poly.type
_entity_poly.pdbx_seq_one_letter_code
_entity_poly.pdbx_strand_id
1 'polypeptide(L)'
;MPLRDSTDSPRRRIIEAAIELLESGGPDAVSTRAVAAAAGMQPPAIYRHFGDKDGLLEAVAEHGYAQFLETKRAQLDPAPEDPVEELRRAWDLVVEFGVSRPELFAVMNRATGSGSDAAHRAGLEILHGRVRRLAAAGWLRVDEELAAQIIQATGQGGVTTWHSTPAERRDPALLTILRESMIAAVTLADPMVPAAESGPAPAARALRAALPDDPDVLSDAEQRLLREWLTRLADGGTPQA
;
A
#
# COMPACT_ATOMS: atom_id res chain seq x y z
N MET A 1 -16.34 28.80 -3.83
CA MET A 1 -16.64 28.53 -5.24
C MET A 1 -15.98 27.19 -5.56
N PRO A 2 -16.73 26.07 -5.73
CA PRO A 2 -16.15 24.76 -5.95
C PRO A 2 -15.54 24.74 -7.37
N LEU A 3 -14.26 24.38 -7.45
CA LEU A 3 -13.58 24.04 -8.69
C LEU A 3 -14.31 22.85 -9.32
N ARG A 4 -14.98 23.07 -10.43
CA ARG A 4 -15.50 22.02 -11.30
C ARG A 4 -14.29 21.26 -11.85
N ASP A 5 -14.01 20.07 -11.32
CA ASP A 5 -13.22 19.06 -12.02
C ASP A 5 -13.98 18.71 -13.30
N SER A 6 -13.58 19.35 -14.37
CA SER A 6 -14.15 19.05 -15.68
C SER A 6 -13.59 17.70 -16.13
N THR A 7 -14.45 16.70 -16.15
CA THR A 7 -14.24 15.33 -16.65
C THR A 7 -13.65 15.31 -18.09
N ASP A 8 -13.52 16.43 -18.75
CA ASP A 8 -13.08 16.63 -20.13
C ASP A 8 -11.85 17.55 -20.28
N SER A 9 -10.91 17.51 -19.31
CA SER A 9 -9.68 18.29 -19.46
C SER A 9 -8.77 17.68 -20.52
N PRO A 10 -8.11 18.49 -21.39
CA PRO A 10 -7.14 18.00 -22.38
C PRO A 10 -6.06 17.11 -21.77
N ARG A 11 -5.60 17.43 -20.56
CA ARG A 11 -4.60 16.63 -19.81
C ARG A 11 -5.13 15.24 -19.52
N ARG A 12 -6.36 15.11 -19.07
CA ARG A 12 -7.00 13.81 -18.75
C ARG A 12 -7.18 12.95 -19.99
N ARG A 13 -7.66 13.52 -21.10
CA ARG A 13 -7.81 12.80 -22.38
C ARG A 13 -6.48 12.24 -22.87
N ILE A 14 -5.37 12.98 -22.70
CA ILE A 14 -4.04 12.48 -23.07
C ILE A 14 -3.63 11.31 -22.18
N ILE A 15 -3.87 11.38 -20.87
CA ILE A 15 -3.55 10.29 -19.92
C ILE A 15 -4.36 9.04 -20.24
N GLU A 16 -5.67 9.17 -20.47
CA GLU A 16 -6.56 8.06 -20.84
C GLU A 16 -6.13 7.40 -22.15
N ALA A 17 -5.81 8.17 -23.17
CA ALA A 17 -5.28 7.66 -24.44
C ALA A 17 -3.91 6.95 -24.26
N ALA A 18 -3.06 7.45 -23.37
CA ALA A 18 -1.80 6.81 -23.06
C ALA A 18 -1.99 5.48 -22.34
N ILE A 19 -2.96 5.37 -21.42
CA ILE A 19 -3.33 4.13 -20.74
C ILE A 19 -3.86 3.09 -21.73
N GLU A 20 -4.77 3.47 -22.63
CA GLU A 20 -5.29 2.56 -23.65
C GLU A 20 -4.19 2.01 -24.58
N LEU A 21 -3.26 2.86 -25.01
CA LEU A 21 -2.11 2.42 -25.80
C LEU A 21 -1.18 1.51 -25.01
N LEU A 22 -0.94 1.82 -23.74
CA LEU A 22 -0.12 1.02 -22.85
C LEU A 22 -0.69 -0.39 -22.66
N GLU A 23 -1.99 -0.49 -22.39
CA GLU A 23 -2.67 -1.77 -22.18
C GLU A 23 -2.82 -2.60 -23.44
N SER A 24 -2.97 -1.97 -24.60
CA SER A 24 -3.15 -2.68 -25.87
C SER A 24 -1.85 -3.10 -26.57
N GLY A 25 -0.76 -2.36 -26.34
CA GLY A 25 0.50 -2.55 -27.07
C GLY A 25 1.79 -2.42 -26.24
N GLY A 26 1.65 -2.36 -24.90
CA GLY A 26 2.77 -2.24 -24.00
C GLY A 26 3.50 -0.88 -24.04
N PRO A 27 4.64 -0.76 -23.33
CA PRO A 27 5.40 0.51 -23.25
C PRO A 27 5.90 1.06 -24.58
N ASP A 28 6.12 0.19 -25.56
CA ASP A 28 6.60 0.56 -26.91
C ASP A 28 5.53 1.26 -27.75
N ALA A 29 4.27 0.95 -27.50
CA ALA A 29 3.13 1.62 -28.17
C ALA A 29 2.96 3.07 -27.65
N VAL A 30 3.45 3.41 -26.48
CA VAL A 30 3.33 4.73 -25.87
C VAL A 30 4.44 5.65 -26.37
N SER A 31 4.18 6.31 -27.51
CA SER A 31 5.00 7.41 -28.02
C SER A 31 4.22 8.74 -27.97
N THR A 32 4.91 9.85 -27.81
CA THR A 32 4.26 11.19 -27.79
C THR A 32 3.41 11.44 -29.04
N ARG A 33 3.82 10.91 -30.18
CA ARG A 33 3.08 11.00 -31.46
C ARG A 33 1.83 10.12 -31.47
N ALA A 34 1.96 8.86 -31.02
CA ALA A 34 0.83 7.92 -30.96
C ALA A 34 -0.24 8.40 -29.97
N VAL A 35 0.20 8.84 -28.79
CA VAL A 35 -0.70 9.37 -27.75
C VAL A 35 -1.41 10.65 -28.22
N ALA A 36 -0.69 11.58 -28.88
CA ALA A 36 -1.32 12.78 -29.43
C ALA A 36 -2.40 12.42 -30.47
N ALA A 37 -2.10 11.48 -31.37
CA ALA A 37 -3.06 11.01 -32.37
C ALA A 37 -4.29 10.36 -31.72
N ALA A 38 -4.10 9.47 -30.76
CA ALA A 38 -5.19 8.79 -30.03
C ALA A 38 -6.05 9.78 -29.23
N ALA A 39 -5.43 10.80 -28.60
CA ALA A 39 -6.14 11.86 -27.88
C ALA A 39 -6.82 12.89 -28.78
N GLY A 40 -6.67 12.80 -30.11
CA GLY A 40 -7.19 13.80 -31.08
C GLY A 40 -6.49 15.16 -30.97
N MET A 41 -5.18 15.16 -30.65
CA MET A 41 -4.38 16.37 -30.43
C MET A 41 -3.13 16.40 -31.31
N GLN A 42 -2.48 17.55 -31.34
CA GLN A 42 -1.18 17.71 -32.01
C GLN A 42 -0.03 17.39 -31.04
N PRO A 43 1.09 16.78 -31.49
CA PRO A 43 2.22 16.43 -30.63
C PRO A 43 2.74 17.55 -29.72
N PRO A 44 2.77 18.85 -30.11
CA PRO A 44 3.17 19.91 -29.20
C PRO A 44 2.33 20.04 -27.93
N ALA A 45 1.08 19.51 -27.93
CA ALA A 45 0.26 19.52 -26.72
C ALA A 45 0.82 18.60 -25.65
N ILE A 46 1.40 17.45 -26.03
CA ILE A 46 2.03 16.50 -25.08
C ILE A 46 3.18 17.19 -24.36
N TYR A 47 4.08 17.81 -25.12
CA TYR A 47 5.24 18.53 -24.56
C TYR A 47 4.83 19.67 -23.63
N ARG A 48 3.77 20.40 -23.95
CA ARG A 48 3.26 21.48 -23.11
C ARG A 48 2.68 21.00 -21.79
N HIS A 49 2.04 19.81 -21.75
CA HIS A 49 1.37 19.29 -20.55
C HIS A 49 2.26 18.42 -19.68
N PHE A 50 3.25 17.73 -20.26
CA PHE A 50 4.01 16.69 -19.58
C PHE A 50 5.54 16.85 -19.74
N GLY A 51 6.02 17.76 -20.59
CA GLY A 51 7.45 17.97 -20.86
C GLY A 51 8.00 16.96 -21.86
N ASP A 52 7.96 15.68 -21.52
CA ASP A 52 8.49 14.59 -22.34
C ASP A 52 7.68 13.29 -22.17
N LYS A 53 8.20 12.16 -22.66
CA LYS A 53 7.59 10.85 -22.50
C LYS A 53 7.61 10.38 -21.04
N ASP A 54 8.67 10.69 -20.30
CA ASP A 54 8.81 10.24 -18.91
C ASP A 54 7.81 10.97 -18.02
N GLY A 55 7.65 12.29 -18.18
CA GLY A 55 6.62 13.05 -17.48
C GLY A 55 5.18 12.64 -17.84
N LEU A 56 4.94 12.15 -19.07
CA LEU A 56 3.67 11.54 -19.43
C LEU A 56 3.46 10.21 -18.70
N LEU A 57 4.48 9.34 -18.62
CA LEU A 57 4.39 8.06 -17.91
C LEU A 57 4.24 8.26 -16.39
N GLU A 58 4.86 9.29 -15.81
CA GLU A 58 4.63 9.68 -14.42
C GLU A 58 3.17 10.06 -14.20
N ALA A 59 2.58 10.86 -15.07
CA ALA A 59 1.17 11.25 -14.98
C ALA A 59 0.21 10.06 -15.19
N VAL A 60 0.57 9.09 -16.02
CA VAL A 60 -0.15 7.81 -16.17
C VAL A 60 -0.09 7.00 -14.89
N ALA A 61 1.08 6.89 -14.26
CA ALA A 61 1.25 6.21 -12.98
C ALA A 61 0.41 6.86 -11.88
N GLU A 62 0.48 8.20 -11.75
CA GLU A 62 -0.31 8.97 -10.80
C GLU A 62 -1.82 8.74 -10.97
N HIS A 63 -2.30 8.78 -12.22
CA HIS A 63 -3.70 8.54 -12.54
C HIS A 63 -4.13 7.10 -12.21
N GLY A 64 -3.28 6.11 -12.56
CA GLY A 64 -3.49 4.70 -12.23
C GLY A 64 -3.59 4.46 -10.72
N TYR A 65 -2.70 5.06 -9.94
CA TYR A 65 -2.78 5.02 -8.48
C TYR A 65 -4.06 5.64 -7.94
N ALA A 66 -4.46 6.80 -8.44
CA ALA A 66 -5.69 7.47 -8.01
C ALA A 66 -6.92 6.58 -8.26
N GLN A 67 -7.04 6.00 -9.45
CA GLN A 67 -8.12 5.06 -9.80
C GLN A 67 -8.09 3.81 -8.90
N PHE A 68 -6.90 3.23 -8.69
CA PHE A 68 -6.74 2.08 -7.81
C PHE A 68 -7.18 2.40 -6.36
N LEU A 69 -6.80 3.57 -5.84
CA LEU A 69 -7.19 4.01 -4.50
C LEU A 69 -8.70 4.23 -4.35
N GLU A 70 -9.37 4.76 -5.38
CA GLU A 70 -10.83 4.91 -5.40
C GLU A 70 -11.52 3.54 -5.36
N THR A 71 -11.07 2.60 -6.20
CA THR A 71 -11.57 1.21 -6.19
C THR A 71 -11.36 0.55 -4.82
N LYS A 72 -10.16 0.72 -4.25
CA LYS A 72 -9.80 0.18 -2.94
C LYS A 72 -10.65 0.73 -1.82
N ARG A 73 -10.97 2.03 -1.83
CA ARG A 73 -11.87 2.65 -0.84
C ARG A 73 -13.28 2.08 -0.95
N ALA A 74 -13.81 1.98 -2.17
CA ALA A 74 -15.16 1.47 -2.40
C ALA A 74 -15.34 0.00 -2.02
N GLN A 75 -14.32 -0.85 -2.19
CA GLN A 75 -14.38 -2.29 -1.92
C GLN A 75 -14.03 -2.68 -0.47
N LEU A 76 -13.31 -1.82 0.26
CA LEU A 76 -12.89 -2.08 1.65
C LEU A 76 -13.70 -1.30 2.70
N ASP A 77 -14.79 -0.68 2.31
CA ASP A 77 -15.69 0.02 3.22
C ASP A 77 -17.03 -0.78 3.34
N PRO A 78 -17.45 -1.21 4.55
CA PRO A 78 -16.76 -1.04 5.81
C PRO A 78 -15.53 -1.96 5.96
N ALA A 79 -14.51 -1.47 6.70
CA ALA A 79 -13.35 -2.30 7.02
C ALA A 79 -13.77 -3.50 7.89
N PRO A 80 -13.23 -4.70 7.66
CA PRO A 80 -13.45 -5.84 8.54
C PRO A 80 -13.05 -5.54 9.98
N GLU A 81 -13.75 -6.12 10.95
CA GLU A 81 -13.36 -6.02 12.37
C GLU A 81 -12.02 -6.71 12.65
N ASP A 82 -11.73 -7.79 11.91
CA ASP A 82 -10.46 -8.51 11.98
C ASP A 82 -9.40 -7.82 11.08
N PRO A 83 -8.33 -7.24 11.66
CA PRO A 83 -7.29 -6.56 10.91
C PRO A 83 -6.44 -7.50 10.03
N VAL A 84 -6.39 -8.80 10.34
CA VAL A 84 -5.71 -9.80 9.49
C VAL A 84 -6.53 -10.07 8.25
N GLU A 85 -7.85 -10.18 8.39
CA GLU A 85 -8.74 -10.32 7.24
C GLU A 85 -8.78 -9.05 6.38
N GLU A 86 -8.68 -7.87 6.99
CA GLU A 86 -8.50 -6.61 6.24
C GLU A 86 -7.22 -6.64 5.41
N LEU A 87 -6.12 -7.15 5.97
CA LEU A 87 -4.85 -7.29 5.25
C LEU A 87 -4.98 -8.26 4.08
N ARG A 88 -5.65 -9.42 4.26
CA ARG A 88 -5.93 -10.39 3.17
C ARG A 88 -6.64 -9.73 2.01
N ARG A 89 -7.77 -9.09 2.28
CA ARG A 89 -8.57 -8.41 1.25
C ARG A 89 -7.79 -7.31 0.55
N ALA A 90 -7.01 -6.53 1.31
CA ALA A 90 -6.19 -5.47 0.74
C ALA A 90 -5.09 -6.02 -0.18
N TRP A 91 -4.48 -7.14 0.18
CA TRP A 91 -3.47 -7.79 -0.65
C TRP A 91 -4.09 -8.39 -1.92
N ASP A 92 -5.23 -9.06 -1.81
CA ASP A 92 -5.96 -9.62 -2.96
C ASP A 92 -6.31 -8.54 -3.97
N LEU A 93 -6.78 -7.37 -3.53
CA LEU A 93 -7.08 -6.23 -4.41
C LEU A 93 -5.86 -5.71 -5.17
N VAL A 94 -4.70 -5.62 -4.52
CA VAL A 94 -3.45 -5.18 -5.16
C VAL A 94 -3.02 -6.18 -6.23
N VAL A 95 -3.09 -7.47 -5.89
CA VAL A 95 -2.68 -8.56 -6.80
C VAL A 95 -3.65 -8.68 -7.97
N GLU A 96 -4.97 -8.65 -7.72
CA GLU A 96 -5.99 -8.69 -8.77
C GLU A 96 -5.82 -7.51 -9.76
N PHE A 97 -5.59 -6.32 -9.25
CA PHE A 97 -5.28 -5.16 -10.09
C PHE A 97 -4.02 -5.39 -10.92
N GLY A 98 -2.92 -5.85 -10.31
CA GLY A 98 -1.67 -6.12 -11.01
C GLY A 98 -1.78 -7.24 -12.04
N VAL A 99 -2.54 -8.29 -11.74
CA VAL A 99 -2.80 -9.41 -12.67
C VAL A 99 -3.67 -8.97 -13.86
N SER A 100 -4.68 -8.15 -13.63
CA SER A 100 -5.61 -7.69 -14.67
C SER A 100 -5.04 -6.56 -15.55
N ARG A 101 -4.13 -5.73 -15.01
CA ARG A 101 -3.56 -4.55 -15.68
C ARG A 101 -2.02 -4.50 -15.58
N PRO A 102 -1.31 -5.49 -16.17
CA PRO A 102 0.12 -5.68 -15.97
C PRO A 102 0.98 -4.49 -16.36
N GLU A 103 0.68 -3.89 -17.51
CA GLU A 103 1.48 -2.78 -18.05
C GLU A 103 1.32 -1.52 -17.20
N LEU A 104 0.09 -1.22 -16.77
CA LEU A 104 -0.16 -0.10 -15.87
C LEU A 104 0.48 -0.33 -14.50
N PHE A 105 0.37 -1.55 -13.95
CA PHE A 105 1.00 -1.93 -12.69
C PHE A 105 2.54 -1.80 -12.77
N ALA A 106 3.15 -2.21 -13.90
CA ALA A 106 4.57 -2.08 -14.13
C ALA A 106 5.02 -0.60 -14.19
N VAL A 107 4.24 0.26 -14.85
CA VAL A 107 4.52 1.71 -14.91
C VAL A 107 4.37 2.35 -13.52
N MET A 108 3.32 2.03 -12.77
CA MET A 108 3.12 2.50 -11.40
C MET A 108 4.30 2.14 -10.49
N ASN A 109 4.79 0.90 -10.55
CA ASN A 109 5.91 0.47 -9.72
C ASN A 109 7.28 1.01 -10.17
N ARG A 110 7.44 1.38 -11.44
CA ARG A 110 8.68 2.00 -11.96
C ARG A 110 8.79 3.47 -11.56
N ALA A 111 7.68 4.19 -11.50
CA ALA A 111 7.63 5.60 -11.17
C ALA A 111 7.96 5.91 -9.69
N THR A 112 7.99 4.90 -8.82
CA THR A 112 8.23 5.05 -7.37
C THR A 112 9.61 5.61 -7.00
N GLY A 113 10.50 5.81 -7.95
CA GLY A 113 11.84 6.39 -7.74
C GLY A 113 11.93 7.91 -7.79
N SER A 114 10.95 8.61 -8.36
CA SER A 114 11.04 10.06 -8.63
C SER A 114 10.58 10.97 -7.47
N GLY A 115 10.06 10.42 -6.38
CA GLY A 115 9.78 11.17 -5.12
C GLY A 115 8.63 12.17 -5.14
N SER A 116 7.99 12.40 -6.29
CA SER A 116 6.96 13.44 -6.46
C SER A 116 5.52 12.92 -6.47
N ASP A 117 5.32 11.62 -6.35
CA ASP A 117 4.01 11.01 -6.55
C ASP A 117 3.13 11.04 -5.29
N ALA A 118 2.22 12.01 -5.24
CA ALA A 118 1.26 12.16 -4.15
C ALA A 118 0.34 10.92 -4.00
N ALA A 119 -0.02 10.27 -5.12
CA ALA A 119 -0.89 9.10 -5.10
C ALA A 119 -0.16 7.85 -4.59
N HIS A 120 1.12 7.68 -4.95
CA HIS A 120 1.96 6.61 -4.39
C HIS A 120 2.13 6.77 -2.87
N ARG A 121 2.46 7.99 -2.40
CA ARG A 121 2.55 8.27 -0.95
C ARG A 121 1.24 7.98 -0.24
N ALA A 122 0.09 8.38 -0.80
CA ALA A 122 -1.21 8.07 -0.22
C ALA A 122 -1.46 6.54 -0.14
N GLY A 123 -1.00 5.77 -1.13
CA GLY A 123 -1.03 4.31 -1.10
C GLY A 123 -0.21 3.72 0.04
N LEU A 124 1.02 4.24 0.24
CA LEU A 124 1.88 3.85 1.36
C LEU A 124 1.29 4.25 2.72
N GLU A 125 0.72 5.44 2.84
CA GLU A 125 0.04 5.87 4.07
C GLU A 125 -1.13 4.95 4.45
N ILE A 126 -1.90 4.47 3.46
CA ILE A 126 -2.97 3.49 3.67
C ILE A 126 -2.37 2.16 4.14
N LEU A 127 -1.28 1.69 3.55
CA LEU A 127 -0.58 0.47 3.99
C LEU A 127 -0.07 0.60 5.43
N HIS A 128 0.66 1.68 5.73
CA HIS A 128 1.13 1.95 7.09
C HIS A 128 -0.03 2.08 8.09
N GLY A 129 -1.16 2.66 7.68
CA GLY A 129 -2.37 2.71 8.50
C GLY A 129 -2.91 1.31 8.87
N ARG A 130 -2.86 0.35 7.94
CA ARG A 130 -3.24 -1.05 8.21
C ARG A 130 -2.25 -1.75 9.13
N VAL A 131 -0.96 -1.58 8.86
CA VAL A 131 0.10 -2.16 9.71
C VAL A 131 -0.02 -1.63 11.14
N ARG A 132 -0.28 -0.32 11.33
CA ARG A 132 -0.54 0.25 12.67
C ARG A 132 -1.76 -0.36 13.35
N ARG A 133 -2.83 -0.70 12.60
CA ARG A 133 -4.00 -1.39 13.19
C ARG A 133 -3.66 -2.80 13.64
N LEU A 134 -2.85 -3.55 12.85
CA LEU A 134 -2.33 -4.86 13.28
C LEU A 134 -1.48 -4.73 14.55
N ALA A 135 -0.60 -3.72 14.61
CA ALA A 135 0.23 -3.46 15.80
C ALA A 135 -0.64 -3.10 17.02
N ALA A 136 -1.61 -2.19 16.85
CA ALA A 136 -2.52 -1.77 17.93
C ALA A 136 -3.40 -2.91 18.47
N ALA A 137 -3.75 -3.86 17.61
CA ALA A 137 -4.50 -5.07 17.98
C ALA A 137 -3.60 -6.22 18.49
N GLY A 138 -2.28 -6.00 18.58
CA GLY A 138 -1.33 -6.99 19.10
C GLY A 138 -1.03 -8.16 18.17
N TRP A 139 -1.36 -8.03 16.88
CA TRP A 139 -1.12 -9.08 15.90
C TRP A 139 0.28 -9.03 15.27
N LEU A 140 0.99 -7.90 15.34
CA LEU A 140 2.23 -7.70 14.59
C LEU A 140 3.39 -8.49 15.21
N ARG A 141 4.09 -9.26 14.37
CA ARG A 141 5.25 -10.09 14.75
C ARG A 141 6.59 -9.36 14.59
N VAL A 142 6.66 -8.46 13.60
CA VAL A 142 7.86 -7.69 13.23
C VAL A 142 7.58 -6.21 13.42
N ASP A 143 8.59 -5.34 13.29
CA ASP A 143 8.33 -3.90 13.32
C ASP A 143 7.46 -3.44 12.14
N GLU A 144 6.83 -2.27 12.29
CA GLU A 144 5.86 -1.74 11.34
C GLU A 144 6.48 -1.49 9.95
N GLU A 145 7.71 -1.00 9.90
CA GLU A 145 8.40 -0.69 8.66
C GLU A 145 8.75 -1.96 7.89
N LEU A 146 9.31 -2.96 8.57
CA LEU A 146 9.61 -4.26 7.99
C LEU A 146 8.34 -4.98 7.51
N ALA A 147 7.24 -4.90 8.28
CA ALA A 147 5.96 -5.46 7.87
C ALA A 147 5.47 -4.83 6.56
N ALA A 148 5.51 -3.49 6.45
CA ALA A 148 5.11 -2.77 5.23
C ALA A 148 5.98 -3.20 4.02
N GLN A 149 7.29 -3.31 4.21
CA GLN A 149 8.21 -3.77 3.17
C GLN A 149 7.94 -5.21 2.72
N ILE A 150 7.70 -6.15 3.65
CA ILE A 150 7.35 -7.54 3.33
C ILE A 150 6.06 -7.61 2.53
N ILE A 151 5.01 -6.90 2.96
CA ILE A 151 3.71 -6.86 2.28
C ILE A 151 3.88 -6.34 0.84
N GLN A 152 4.59 -5.24 0.67
CA GLN A 152 4.83 -4.63 -0.63
C GLN A 152 5.66 -5.54 -1.54
N ALA A 153 6.80 -6.05 -1.05
CA ALA A 153 7.68 -6.93 -1.82
C ALA A 153 6.99 -8.20 -2.27
N THR A 154 6.17 -8.83 -1.39
CA THR A 154 5.45 -10.05 -1.71
C THR A 154 4.38 -9.82 -2.78
N GLY A 155 3.61 -8.73 -2.68
CA GLY A 155 2.60 -8.39 -3.67
C GLY A 155 3.20 -8.08 -5.05
N GLN A 156 4.22 -7.22 -5.09
CA GLN A 156 4.93 -6.87 -6.33
C GLN A 156 5.63 -8.07 -6.95
N GLY A 157 6.33 -8.87 -6.14
CA GLY A 157 7.01 -10.08 -6.59
C GLY A 157 6.04 -11.13 -7.12
N GLY A 158 4.89 -11.32 -6.47
CA GLY A 158 3.83 -12.22 -6.91
C GLY A 158 3.28 -11.86 -8.28
N VAL A 159 2.92 -10.60 -8.50
CA VAL A 159 2.42 -10.10 -9.79
C VAL A 159 3.49 -10.22 -10.88
N THR A 160 4.73 -9.83 -10.59
CA THR A 160 5.83 -9.91 -11.54
C THR A 160 6.11 -11.37 -11.95
N THR A 161 6.15 -12.30 -10.99
CA THR A 161 6.33 -13.73 -11.24
C THR A 161 5.18 -14.29 -12.06
N TRP A 162 3.94 -13.92 -11.74
CA TRP A 162 2.76 -14.34 -12.47
C TRP A 162 2.85 -13.98 -13.95
N HIS A 163 3.24 -12.75 -14.28
CA HIS A 163 3.31 -12.30 -15.68
C HIS A 163 4.54 -12.82 -16.44
N SER A 164 5.65 -13.07 -15.76
CA SER A 164 6.83 -13.68 -16.36
C SER A 164 6.68 -15.21 -16.58
N THR A 165 5.65 -15.82 -15.99
CA THR A 165 5.34 -17.23 -16.19
C THR A 165 4.42 -17.40 -17.42
N PRO A 166 4.75 -18.31 -18.37
CA PRO A 166 3.87 -18.65 -19.50
C PRO A 166 2.46 -19.02 -19.03
N ALA A 167 1.44 -18.56 -19.75
CA ALA A 167 0.03 -18.68 -19.31
C ALA A 167 -0.39 -20.11 -18.95
N GLU A 168 0.08 -21.10 -19.74
CA GLU A 168 -0.20 -22.52 -19.56
C GLU A 168 0.49 -23.14 -18.32
N ARG A 169 1.43 -22.43 -17.73
CA ARG A 169 2.17 -22.86 -16.52
C ARG A 169 1.83 -22.06 -15.28
N ARG A 170 0.89 -21.10 -15.39
CA ARG A 170 0.45 -20.30 -14.24
C ARG A 170 -0.42 -21.14 -13.31
N ASP A 171 -0.01 -21.21 -12.05
CA ASP A 171 -0.77 -21.87 -10.99
C ASP A 171 -1.35 -20.82 -10.04
N PRO A 172 -2.69 -20.68 -9.93
CA PRO A 172 -3.33 -19.75 -9.00
C PRO A 172 -2.92 -19.97 -7.54
N ALA A 173 -2.50 -21.19 -7.17
CA ALA A 173 -2.02 -21.50 -5.83
C ALA A 173 -0.79 -20.64 -5.43
N LEU A 174 0.03 -20.19 -6.42
CA LEU A 174 1.17 -19.31 -6.16
C LEU A 174 0.75 -18.07 -5.36
N LEU A 175 -0.28 -17.36 -5.84
CA LEU A 175 -0.72 -16.11 -5.25
C LEU A 175 -1.33 -16.34 -3.86
N THR A 176 -2.10 -17.40 -3.69
CA THR A 176 -2.66 -17.80 -2.39
C THR A 176 -1.57 -18.15 -1.38
N ILE A 177 -0.57 -18.94 -1.79
CA ILE A 177 0.56 -19.33 -0.92
C ILE A 177 1.38 -18.11 -0.53
N LEU A 178 1.67 -17.21 -1.47
CA LEU A 178 2.41 -15.97 -1.17
C LEU A 178 1.65 -15.09 -0.17
N ARG A 179 0.33 -14.94 -0.33
CA ARG A 179 -0.51 -14.20 0.62
C ARG A 179 -0.42 -14.79 2.03
N GLU A 180 -0.69 -16.07 2.18
CA GLU A 180 -0.69 -16.70 3.51
C GLU A 180 0.72 -16.76 4.13
N SER A 181 1.76 -16.95 3.30
CA SER A 181 3.16 -16.89 3.77
C SER A 181 3.52 -15.49 4.27
N MET A 182 3.10 -14.45 3.55
CA MET A 182 3.30 -13.06 3.95
C MET A 182 2.58 -12.78 5.26
N ILE A 183 1.30 -13.16 5.39
CA ILE A 183 0.53 -13.01 6.62
C ILE A 183 1.23 -13.70 7.79
N ALA A 184 1.64 -14.96 7.63
CA ALA A 184 2.35 -15.71 8.66
C ALA A 184 3.72 -15.10 9.02
N ALA A 185 4.36 -14.41 8.08
CA ALA A 185 5.63 -13.71 8.33
C ALA A 185 5.44 -12.43 9.14
N VAL A 186 4.35 -11.69 8.95
CA VAL A 186 4.14 -10.38 9.60
C VAL A 186 3.22 -10.45 10.82
N THR A 187 2.43 -11.55 10.99
CA THR A 187 1.49 -11.67 12.11
C THR A 187 1.84 -12.82 13.06
N LEU A 188 1.38 -12.71 14.29
CA LEU A 188 1.38 -13.79 15.28
C LEU A 188 0.23 -14.77 14.99
N ALA A 189 0.34 -16.03 15.50
CA ALA A 189 -0.74 -17.00 15.40
C ALA A 189 -1.97 -16.58 16.23
N ASP A 190 -1.70 -15.98 17.42
CA ASP A 190 -2.71 -15.42 18.31
C ASP A 190 -2.30 -13.98 18.68
N PRO A 191 -3.25 -13.04 18.83
CA PRO A 191 -2.95 -11.68 19.21
C PRO A 191 -2.42 -11.60 20.65
N MET A 192 -1.43 -10.76 20.88
CA MET A 192 -0.94 -10.48 22.25
C MET A 192 -1.98 -9.74 23.11
N VAL A 193 -2.93 -9.06 22.45
CA VAL A 193 -4.01 -8.31 23.12
C VAL A 193 -5.35 -8.85 22.60
N PRO A 194 -6.28 -9.32 23.46
CA PRO A 194 -7.61 -9.73 23.03
C PRO A 194 -8.35 -8.61 22.28
N ALA A 195 -9.05 -8.96 21.20
CA ALA A 195 -9.74 -7.99 20.34
C ALA A 195 -10.73 -7.08 21.11
N ALA A 196 -11.36 -7.61 22.18
CA ALA A 196 -12.25 -6.86 23.06
C ALA A 196 -11.55 -5.78 23.90
N GLU A 197 -10.22 -5.82 23.96
CA GLU A 197 -9.40 -4.94 24.80
C GLU A 197 -8.36 -4.16 23.96
N SER A 198 -8.66 -3.82 22.72
CA SER A 198 -7.76 -3.06 21.87
C SER A 198 -7.57 -1.63 22.37
N GLY A 199 -6.32 -1.14 22.35
CA GLY A 199 -5.99 0.23 22.74
C GLY A 199 -4.65 0.34 23.52
N PRO A 200 -4.20 1.57 23.84
CA PRO A 200 -2.93 1.78 24.51
C PRO A 200 -2.87 1.17 25.91
N ALA A 201 -3.96 1.18 26.67
CA ALA A 201 -3.97 0.67 28.04
C ALA A 201 -3.83 -0.87 28.10
N PRO A 202 -4.59 -1.68 27.34
CA PRO A 202 -4.36 -3.14 27.26
C PRO A 202 -3.00 -3.49 26.68
N ALA A 203 -2.56 -2.80 25.64
CA ALA A 203 -1.24 -3.03 25.05
C ALA A 203 -0.11 -2.76 26.05
N ALA A 204 -0.22 -1.70 26.85
CA ALA A 204 0.74 -1.40 27.92
C ALA A 204 0.73 -2.45 29.03
N ARG A 205 -0.45 -2.99 29.42
CA ARG A 205 -0.56 -4.10 30.37
C ARG A 205 0.09 -5.38 29.83
N ALA A 206 -0.19 -5.72 28.55
CA ALA A 206 0.39 -6.89 27.90
C ALA A 206 1.92 -6.78 27.80
N LEU A 207 2.44 -5.65 27.37
CA LEU A 207 3.88 -5.42 27.26
C LEU A 207 4.54 -5.48 28.65
N ARG A 208 3.95 -4.85 29.67
CA ARG A 208 4.45 -4.91 31.04
C ARG A 208 4.52 -6.33 31.58
N ALA A 209 3.52 -7.18 31.25
CA ALA A 209 3.48 -8.57 31.65
C ALA A 209 4.48 -9.46 30.90
N ALA A 210 4.80 -9.11 29.65
CA ALA A 210 5.74 -9.85 28.80
C ALA A 210 7.21 -9.46 29.00
N LEU A 211 7.48 -8.27 29.58
CA LEU A 211 8.85 -7.83 29.84
C LEU A 211 9.48 -8.67 30.96
N PRO A 212 10.70 -9.20 30.75
CA PRO A 212 11.47 -9.82 31.83
C PRO A 212 11.83 -8.76 32.91
N ASP A 213 12.10 -9.23 34.12
CA ASP A 213 12.45 -8.35 35.25
C ASP A 213 13.72 -7.54 34.99
N ASP A 214 14.64 -8.09 34.20
CA ASP A 214 15.89 -7.47 33.77
C ASP A 214 16.14 -7.72 32.30
N PRO A 215 15.60 -6.87 31.40
CA PRO A 215 15.87 -6.97 29.97
C PRO A 215 17.26 -6.47 29.64
N ASP A 216 18.17 -7.36 29.23
CA ASP A 216 19.58 -7.10 28.90
C ASP A 216 19.81 -5.95 27.88
N VAL A 217 18.78 -5.53 27.16
CA VAL A 217 18.85 -4.50 26.10
C VAL A 217 18.62 -3.07 26.63
N LEU A 218 18.22 -2.91 27.88
CA LEU A 218 17.90 -1.61 28.48
C LEU A 218 18.76 -1.38 29.74
N SER A 219 19.27 -0.16 29.91
CA SER A 219 19.89 0.26 31.15
C SER A 219 18.86 0.37 32.29
N ASP A 220 19.29 0.33 33.53
CA ASP A 220 18.43 0.46 34.72
C ASP A 220 17.56 1.72 34.69
N ALA A 221 18.09 2.83 34.16
CA ALA A 221 17.34 4.08 34.03
C ALA A 221 16.21 3.97 33.00
N GLU A 222 16.49 3.35 31.85
CA GLU A 222 15.52 3.12 30.80
C GLU A 222 14.45 2.11 31.21
N GLN A 223 14.83 1.07 31.93
CA GLN A 223 13.88 0.09 32.49
C GLN A 223 12.90 0.75 33.46
N ARG A 224 13.40 1.60 34.37
CA ARG A 224 12.54 2.34 35.31
C ARG A 224 11.59 3.26 34.59
N LEU A 225 12.06 4.00 33.59
CA LEU A 225 11.28 4.94 32.82
C LEU A 225 10.21 4.21 31.97
N LEU A 226 10.56 3.11 31.32
CA LEU A 226 9.64 2.27 30.56
C LEU A 226 8.54 1.71 31.45
N ARG A 227 8.87 1.16 32.64
CA ARG A 227 7.87 0.64 33.58
C ARG A 227 6.92 1.75 34.06
N GLU A 228 7.42 2.95 34.29
CA GLU A 228 6.60 4.10 34.66
C GLU A 228 5.64 4.50 33.53
N TRP A 229 6.12 4.58 32.30
CA TRP A 229 5.28 4.89 31.13
C TRP A 229 4.21 3.83 30.88
N LEU A 230 4.59 2.55 30.95
CA LEU A 230 3.64 1.47 30.78
C LEU A 230 2.57 1.46 31.87
N THR A 231 2.95 1.81 33.12
CA THR A 231 1.97 1.94 34.22
C THR A 231 1.01 3.09 33.95
N ARG A 232 1.50 4.27 33.59
CA ARG A 232 0.65 5.43 33.26
C ARG A 232 -0.30 5.14 32.08
N LEU A 233 0.20 4.49 31.05
CA LEU A 233 -0.62 4.10 29.87
C LEU A 233 -1.66 3.03 30.25
N ALA A 234 -1.31 2.06 31.11
CA ALA A 234 -2.19 0.99 31.57
C ALA A 234 -3.35 1.52 32.41
N ASP A 235 -3.10 2.57 33.21
CA ASP A 235 -4.09 3.19 34.11
C ASP A 235 -4.96 4.26 33.44
N GLY A 236 -4.80 4.47 32.10
CA GLY A 236 -5.62 5.43 31.34
C GLY A 236 -5.24 6.89 31.54
N GLY A 237 -4.01 7.15 32.03
CA GLY A 237 -3.33 8.46 32.06
C GLY A 237 -4.19 9.69 32.39
N THR A 238 -4.50 9.92 33.64
CA THR A 238 -4.82 11.29 34.08
C THR A 238 -3.48 12.01 34.29
N PRO A 239 -3.18 13.11 33.58
CA PRO A 239 -1.99 13.90 33.87
C PRO A 239 -2.10 14.41 35.30
N GLN A 240 -1.17 14.01 36.17
CA GLN A 240 -1.02 14.73 37.44
C GLN A 240 -0.45 16.11 37.10
N ALA A 241 -1.24 17.12 37.43
CA ALA A 241 -0.89 18.53 37.34
C ALA A 241 0.27 18.91 38.25
#